data_f3d7d6a84dc5996d92dc53a46a984ce7
#
_entry.id   f3d7d6a84dc5996d92dc53a46a984ce7
#
_cell.length_a   1.000
_cell.length_b   1.000
_cell.length_c   1.000
_cell.angle_alpha   90.00
_cell.angle_beta   90.00
_cell.angle_gamma   90.00
#
_symmetry.space_group_name_H-M   'P 1'
#
loop_
_entity.id
_entity.type
_entity.pdbx_description
1 polymer ?
#
loop_
_entity_poly.entity_id
_entity_poly.type
_entity_poly.pdbx_seq_one_letter_code
_entity_poly.pdbx_strand_id
1 'polypeptide(L)'
;MRRFIITAAVATLAAAALVPPAQARQAIAEPGAETEYVVLYKEGANPAEAQQAIKAAGGSIVKENTAIGLATVTTTNTGFVQAVSGAASIEGSAHNRSIGSVPTARKAAATRAANEVKAVEKAGHGAPAAASTTTSGKPAPAAEPLADLQWDMKQIRATVEGSYRYQQGDRGVLVGVIDTGVDGSHPDIAPNFNSRLSRNFTVDVPVDANGAEVDGPCEAEPDRSCNDPADVDENDHGTHVASSIASPINGLGIAGVAPKVSIVNLRAGQDSGYFFLQPSVDALTYAGDVGIDVVNMSYYIDPWLFNCVDNPADSPADRAEQATVIKATQRALNYAHAKGVTLVGAAGNGGSDYTKEIVDSSSPDFASVPGELPYPRTIPASCVSMPAEGKHVVSVSSTGISKRKAYYSNYGNGYIDIAAPGGDVYDTPANTRDVTKGTLSAYPRALAEERGELNADGTPNVAHVVRSCRGDVCAYYQYLQGTSMASPRAAGVAALIVSRFGLPDRAHGGKKLAPVVVETVLKATATRTACPNPPAYEYTRYLADGSTNITTHVCEGSKLRNGFYGHGIVDALRAVR
;
A
#
# COMPACT_ATOMS: atom_id res chain seq x y z
N MET A 1 -51.10 -52.17 43.56
CA MET A 1 -50.36 -52.37 42.29
C MET A 1 -49.42 -51.18 42.07
N ARG A 2 -48.18 -51.37 42.44
CA ARG A 2 -47.13 -50.33 42.27
C ARG A 2 -46.37 -50.66 40.99
N ARG A 3 -46.35 -49.70 40.01
CA ARG A 3 -45.52 -49.79 38.80
C ARG A 3 -44.18 -49.09 39.07
N PHE A 4 -43.11 -49.82 38.96
CA PHE A 4 -41.74 -49.32 38.92
C PHE A 4 -41.46 -48.76 37.52
N ILE A 5 -40.94 -47.54 37.43
CA ILE A 5 -40.40 -46.95 36.24
C ILE A 5 -38.86 -47.03 36.34
N ILE A 6 -38.26 -47.78 35.47
CA ILE A 6 -36.79 -47.89 35.32
C ILE A 6 -36.35 -46.78 34.35
N THR A 7 -35.59 -45.83 34.85
CA THR A 7 -34.93 -44.79 34.05
C THR A 7 -33.57 -45.33 33.60
N ALA A 8 -33.41 -45.54 32.31
CA ALA A 8 -32.12 -45.87 31.72
C ALA A 8 -31.34 -44.58 31.43
N ALA A 9 -30.20 -44.43 32.08
CA ALA A 9 -29.26 -43.35 31.79
C ALA A 9 -28.40 -43.76 30.55
N VAL A 10 -28.54 -43.01 29.49
CA VAL A 10 -27.67 -43.11 28.31
C VAL A 10 -26.45 -42.22 28.54
N ALA A 11 -25.30 -42.84 28.76
CA ALA A 11 -24.01 -42.14 28.78
C ALA A 11 -23.53 -41.92 27.36
N THR A 12 -23.57 -40.71 26.87
CA THR A 12 -22.94 -40.31 25.61
C THR A 12 -21.44 -40.12 25.85
N LEU A 13 -20.63 -41.05 25.39
CA LEU A 13 -19.18 -40.85 25.23
C LEU A 13 -18.95 -39.83 24.08
N ALA A 14 -18.51 -38.62 24.42
CA ALA A 14 -17.95 -37.70 23.44
C ALA A 14 -16.55 -38.19 23.02
N ALA A 15 -16.46 -38.84 21.87
CA ALA A 15 -15.18 -39.11 21.21
C ALA A 15 -14.62 -37.77 20.68
N ALA A 16 -13.62 -37.22 21.36
CA ALA A 16 -12.80 -36.15 20.82
C ALA A 16 -12.04 -36.70 19.61
N ALA A 17 -12.50 -36.38 18.44
CA ALA A 17 -11.76 -36.60 17.20
C ALA A 17 -10.52 -35.72 17.23
N LEU A 18 -9.35 -36.31 17.45
CA LEU A 18 -8.06 -35.70 17.17
C LEU A 18 -8.01 -35.42 15.66
N VAL A 19 -8.20 -34.18 15.26
CA VAL A 19 -7.94 -33.72 13.89
C VAL A 19 -6.42 -33.80 13.71
N PRO A 20 -5.90 -34.64 12.78
CA PRO A 20 -4.48 -34.62 12.50
C PRO A 20 -4.08 -33.24 11.97
N PRO A 21 -2.85 -32.75 12.27
CA PRO A 21 -2.37 -31.53 11.70
C PRO A 21 -2.46 -31.63 10.16
N ALA A 22 -2.99 -30.60 9.53
CA ALA A 22 -3.08 -30.53 8.08
C ALA A 22 -1.66 -30.69 7.52
N GLN A 23 -1.36 -31.89 6.99
CA GLN A 23 -0.16 -32.07 6.19
C GLN A 23 -0.36 -31.19 4.96
N ALA A 24 0.44 -30.12 4.85
CA ALA A 24 0.56 -29.35 3.64
C ALA A 24 0.86 -30.33 2.49
N ARG A 25 -0.12 -30.57 1.63
CA ARG A 25 0.11 -31.28 0.38
C ARG A 25 0.98 -30.35 -0.45
N GLN A 26 2.26 -30.69 -0.59
CA GLN A 26 3.07 -30.15 -1.67
C GLN A 26 2.32 -30.45 -2.97
N ALA A 27 1.79 -29.42 -3.58
CA ALA A 27 1.24 -29.53 -4.92
C ALA A 27 2.40 -29.95 -5.83
N ILE A 28 2.29 -31.12 -6.44
CA ILE A 28 3.26 -31.60 -7.42
C ILE A 28 2.97 -30.76 -8.67
N ALA A 29 3.85 -29.81 -9.00
CA ALA A 29 3.79 -29.10 -10.27
C ALA A 29 3.76 -30.13 -11.41
N GLU A 30 2.96 -29.87 -12.44
CA GLU A 30 2.93 -30.71 -13.62
C GLU A 30 4.34 -30.79 -14.22
N PRO A 31 4.87 -31.99 -14.55
CA PRO A 31 6.20 -32.09 -15.12
C PRO A 31 6.28 -31.33 -16.46
N GLY A 32 7.11 -30.27 -16.49
CA GLY A 32 7.32 -29.47 -17.69
C GLY A 32 6.69 -28.06 -17.67
N ALA A 33 5.90 -27.70 -16.65
CA ALA A 33 5.47 -26.32 -16.46
C ALA A 33 6.67 -25.44 -16.03
N GLU A 34 6.85 -24.31 -16.68
CA GLU A 34 7.87 -23.34 -16.30
C GLU A 34 7.40 -22.55 -15.07
N THR A 35 8.24 -22.52 -14.03
CA THR A 35 7.96 -21.79 -12.79
C THR A 35 8.99 -20.68 -12.63
N GLU A 36 8.55 -19.51 -12.18
CA GLU A 36 9.39 -18.35 -11.94
C GLU A 36 9.70 -18.19 -10.45
N TYR A 37 10.99 -17.92 -10.16
CA TYR A 37 11.49 -17.69 -8.81
C TYR A 37 12.27 -16.38 -8.75
N VAL A 38 12.30 -15.74 -7.58
CA VAL A 38 13.33 -14.79 -7.21
C VAL A 38 14.39 -15.49 -6.37
N VAL A 39 15.68 -15.28 -6.71
CA VAL A 39 16.82 -15.86 -6.03
C VAL A 39 17.69 -14.75 -5.47
N LEU A 40 17.82 -14.69 -4.15
CA LEU A 40 18.64 -13.71 -3.45
C LEU A 40 20.05 -14.26 -3.27
N TYR A 41 21.05 -13.54 -3.76
CA TYR A 41 22.46 -13.86 -3.58
C TYR A 41 22.88 -13.56 -2.13
N LYS A 42 23.83 -14.32 -1.64
CA LYS A 42 24.41 -14.04 -0.32
C LYS A 42 25.15 -12.70 -0.34
N GLU A 43 25.02 -11.94 0.72
CA GLU A 43 25.70 -10.64 0.82
C GLU A 43 27.22 -10.79 0.70
N GLY A 44 27.81 -10.02 -0.22
CA GLY A 44 29.24 -10.11 -0.55
C GLY A 44 29.66 -11.30 -1.40
N ALA A 45 28.73 -12.17 -1.83
CA ALA A 45 29.06 -13.26 -2.75
C ALA A 45 29.44 -12.72 -4.13
N ASN A 46 30.31 -13.47 -4.82
CA ASN A 46 30.63 -13.20 -6.23
C ASN A 46 29.38 -13.49 -7.09
N PRO A 47 28.84 -12.50 -7.83
CA PRO A 47 27.67 -12.72 -8.67
C PRO A 47 27.83 -13.88 -9.67
N ALA A 48 29.02 -14.07 -10.23
CA ALA A 48 29.28 -15.16 -11.18
C ALA A 48 29.11 -16.55 -10.53
N GLU A 49 29.46 -16.70 -9.25
CA GLU A 49 29.25 -17.95 -8.51
C GLU A 49 27.77 -18.22 -8.26
N ALA A 50 27.00 -17.18 -7.93
CA ALA A 50 25.56 -17.29 -7.77
C ALA A 50 24.85 -17.63 -9.09
N GLN A 51 25.22 -16.98 -10.18
CA GLN A 51 24.71 -17.28 -11.53
C GLN A 51 25.05 -18.73 -11.95
N GLN A 52 26.25 -19.21 -11.63
CA GLN A 52 26.65 -20.59 -11.90
C GLN A 52 25.82 -21.59 -11.07
N ALA A 53 25.56 -21.28 -9.81
CA ALA A 53 24.73 -22.11 -8.94
C ALA A 53 23.28 -22.22 -9.45
N ILE A 54 22.70 -21.10 -9.90
CA ILE A 54 21.37 -21.07 -10.53
C ILE A 54 21.33 -21.96 -11.78
N LYS A 55 22.32 -21.80 -12.67
CA LYS A 55 22.44 -22.65 -13.88
C LYS A 55 22.60 -24.14 -13.54
N ALA A 56 23.45 -24.46 -12.56
CA ALA A 56 23.67 -25.83 -12.12
C ALA A 56 22.40 -26.47 -11.51
N ALA A 57 21.55 -25.67 -10.90
CA ALA A 57 20.24 -26.09 -10.39
C ALA A 57 19.17 -26.21 -11.51
N GLY A 58 19.49 -25.90 -12.76
CA GLY A 58 18.56 -25.95 -13.89
C GLY A 58 17.71 -24.69 -14.08
N GLY A 59 18.13 -23.56 -13.51
CA GLY A 59 17.47 -22.27 -13.68
C GLY A 59 18.06 -21.44 -14.83
N SER A 60 17.21 -20.64 -15.47
CA SER A 60 17.55 -19.61 -16.47
C SER A 60 17.31 -18.24 -15.89
N ILE A 61 18.33 -17.40 -15.82
CA ILE A 61 18.20 -16.03 -15.32
C ILE A 61 17.53 -15.17 -16.39
N VAL A 62 16.39 -14.58 -16.04
CA VAL A 62 15.61 -13.68 -16.91
C VAL A 62 16.03 -12.22 -16.69
N LYS A 63 16.23 -11.84 -15.41
CA LYS A 63 16.57 -10.48 -15.01
C LYS A 63 17.43 -10.50 -13.74
N GLU A 64 18.29 -9.51 -13.59
CA GLU A 64 19.06 -9.31 -12.35
C GLU A 64 18.94 -7.88 -11.85
N ASN A 65 18.74 -7.76 -10.54
CA ASN A 65 18.98 -6.53 -9.81
C ASN A 65 20.34 -6.64 -9.13
N THR A 66 21.37 -6.13 -9.78
CA THR A 66 22.76 -6.22 -9.31
C THR A 66 23.03 -5.34 -8.09
N ALA A 67 22.18 -4.31 -7.83
CA ALA A 67 22.33 -3.41 -6.69
C ALA A 67 22.20 -4.13 -5.35
N ILE A 68 21.36 -5.18 -5.30
CA ILE A 68 21.12 -5.95 -4.09
C ILE A 68 21.42 -7.45 -4.23
N GLY A 69 21.81 -7.89 -5.43
CA GLY A 69 22.06 -9.30 -5.73
C GLY A 69 20.78 -10.13 -5.73
N LEU A 70 19.77 -9.75 -6.52
CA LEU A 70 18.52 -10.48 -6.71
C LEU A 70 18.36 -10.84 -8.19
N ALA A 71 18.02 -12.11 -8.48
CA ALA A 71 17.76 -12.57 -9.85
C ALA A 71 16.32 -13.12 -9.96
N THR A 72 15.65 -12.78 -11.06
CA THR A 72 14.45 -13.50 -11.53
C THR A 72 14.90 -14.68 -12.36
N VAL A 73 14.38 -15.85 -12.05
CA VAL A 73 14.82 -17.13 -12.63
C VAL A 73 13.61 -17.94 -13.06
N THR A 74 13.61 -18.43 -14.30
CA THR A 74 12.64 -19.43 -14.76
C THR A 74 13.26 -20.82 -14.78
N THR A 75 12.44 -21.86 -14.49
CA THR A 75 12.89 -23.24 -14.48
C THR A 75 11.72 -24.23 -14.66
N THR A 76 12.00 -25.36 -15.30
CA THR A 76 11.11 -26.54 -15.33
C THR A 76 11.54 -27.59 -14.32
N ASN A 77 12.61 -27.36 -13.54
CA ASN A 77 13.10 -28.28 -12.53
C ASN A 77 12.28 -28.15 -11.24
N THR A 78 11.43 -29.10 -10.94
CA THR A 78 10.63 -29.14 -9.70
C THR A 78 11.46 -29.23 -8.42
N GLY A 79 12.74 -29.64 -8.50
CA GLY A 79 13.71 -29.67 -7.40
C GLY A 79 14.59 -28.43 -7.30
N PHE A 80 14.28 -27.37 -8.06
CA PHE A 80 15.14 -26.16 -8.19
C PHE A 80 15.45 -25.52 -6.84
N VAL A 81 14.43 -25.26 -6.03
CA VAL A 81 14.59 -24.60 -4.71
C VAL A 81 15.56 -25.38 -3.82
N GLN A 82 15.42 -26.72 -3.77
CA GLN A 82 16.32 -27.57 -3.00
C GLN A 82 17.75 -27.55 -3.55
N ALA A 83 17.90 -27.60 -4.86
CA ALA A 83 19.20 -27.60 -5.51
C ALA A 83 19.93 -26.25 -5.34
N VAL A 84 19.23 -25.12 -5.48
CA VAL A 84 19.82 -23.79 -5.38
C VAL A 84 20.13 -23.38 -3.94
N SER A 85 19.30 -23.78 -2.97
CA SER A 85 19.50 -23.43 -1.55
C SER A 85 20.74 -24.07 -0.91
N GLY A 86 21.28 -25.12 -1.50
CA GLY A 86 22.53 -25.75 -1.05
C GLY A 86 23.80 -24.97 -1.45
N ALA A 87 23.71 -23.97 -2.31
CA ALA A 87 24.87 -23.23 -2.79
C ALA A 87 25.31 -22.14 -1.81
N ALA A 88 26.61 -22.07 -1.52
CA ALA A 88 27.17 -21.11 -0.55
C ALA A 88 27.01 -19.64 -0.99
N SER A 89 26.81 -19.38 -2.28
CA SER A 89 26.58 -18.05 -2.85
C SER A 89 25.12 -17.58 -2.82
N ILE A 90 24.18 -18.44 -2.41
CA ILE A 90 22.75 -18.15 -2.37
C ILE A 90 22.30 -17.95 -0.93
N GLU A 91 21.52 -16.88 -0.69
CA GLU A 91 20.90 -16.56 0.60
C GLU A 91 19.52 -17.20 0.75
N GLY A 92 18.74 -17.25 -0.34
CA GLY A 92 17.41 -17.82 -0.36
C GLY A 92 16.72 -17.64 -1.71
N SER A 93 15.55 -18.25 -1.82
CA SER A 93 14.68 -18.11 -2.98
C SER A 93 13.21 -18.03 -2.54
N ALA A 94 12.38 -17.40 -3.34
CA ALA A 94 10.94 -17.36 -3.18
C ALA A 94 10.29 -17.53 -4.56
N HIS A 95 9.06 -18.03 -4.59
CA HIS A 95 8.29 -18.00 -5.83
C HIS A 95 8.11 -16.54 -6.26
N ASN A 96 8.32 -16.29 -7.54
CA ASN A 96 7.84 -15.07 -8.16
C ASN A 96 6.43 -15.38 -8.70
N ARG A 97 5.72 -14.37 -9.20
CA ARG A 97 4.39 -14.59 -9.78
C ARG A 97 4.41 -15.76 -10.77
N SER A 98 3.43 -16.65 -10.67
CA SER A 98 3.29 -17.74 -11.62
C SER A 98 2.41 -17.31 -12.79
N ILE A 99 2.99 -17.25 -13.99
CA ILE A 99 2.24 -17.21 -15.24
C ILE A 99 2.01 -18.66 -15.67
N GLY A 100 0.90 -19.25 -15.25
CA GLY A 100 0.59 -20.66 -15.55
C GLY A 100 -0.81 -20.81 -16.16
N SER A 101 -0.90 -21.64 -17.20
CA SER A 101 -2.19 -22.05 -17.80
C SER A 101 -2.97 -22.94 -16.83
N VAL A 102 -4.27 -22.64 -16.66
CA VAL A 102 -5.12 -23.20 -15.63
C VAL A 102 -6.12 -24.21 -16.15
N PRO A 103 -6.40 -25.32 -15.41
CA PRO A 103 -7.61 -26.09 -15.55
C PRO A 103 -8.79 -25.42 -14.81
N THR A 104 -9.88 -25.22 -15.54
CA THR A 104 -11.14 -24.62 -15.11
C THR A 104 -11.85 -25.45 -14.03
N ALA A 105 -11.66 -25.18 -12.75
CA ALA A 105 -12.67 -25.42 -11.71
C ALA A 105 -12.13 -25.11 -10.28
N ARG A 106 -12.26 -23.88 -9.81
CA ARG A 106 -12.50 -23.48 -8.41
C ARG A 106 -12.46 -21.96 -8.25
N LYS A 107 -13.48 -21.27 -8.77
CA LYS A 107 -13.76 -19.86 -8.41
C LYS A 107 -14.35 -19.84 -7.01
N ALA A 108 -13.85 -19.03 -6.09
CA ALA A 108 -14.59 -18.36 -5.01
C ALA A 108 -13.89 -18.16 -3.66
N ALA A 109 -12.65 -18.52 -3.40
CA ALA A 109 -12.05 -18.35 -2.05
C ALA A 109 -10.93 -17.29 -1.96
N ALA A 110 -10.14 -17.09 -3.01
CA ALA A 110 -8.98 -16.19 -3.00
C ALA A 110 -9.34 -14.69 -3.11
N THR A 111 -10.51 -14.36 -3.63
CA THR A 111 -10.99 -12.98 -3.83
C THR A 111 -11.32 -12.23 -2.52
N ARG A 112 -11.29 -12.88 -1.35
CA ARG A 112 -11.77 -12.27 -0.10
C ARG A 112 -10.80 -11.29 0.55
N ALA A 113 -9.52 -11.56 0.59
CA ALA A 113 -8.58 -10.78 1.42
C ALA A 113 -8.16 -9.47 0.75
N ALA A 114 -7.79 -9.49 -0.52
CA ALA A 114 -7.55 -8.26 -1.29
C ALA A 114 -8.82 -7.39 -1.34
N ASN A 115 -10.00 -8.01 -1.39
CA ASN A 115 -11.28 -7.32 -1.28
C ASN A 115 -11.52 -6.68 0.11
N GLU A 116 -10.94 -7.19 1.20
CA GLU A 116 -11.10 -6.57 2.52
C GLU A 116 -10.30 -5.26 2.64
N VAL A 117 -9.09 -5.18 2.14
CA VAL A 117 -8.30 -3.93 2.11
C VAL A 117 -8.94 -2.92 1.16
N LYS A 118 -9.30 -3.33 -0.05
CA LYS A 118 -10.06 -2.50 -1.01
C LYS A 118 -11.41 -2.07 -0.45
N ALA A 119 -12.11 -2.94 0.29
CA ALA A 119 -13.37 -2.62 0.96
C ALA A 119 -13.21 -1.54 2.04
N VAL A 120 -12.07 -1.49 2.75
CA VAL A 120 -11.77 -0.41 3.69
C VAL A 120 -11.58 0.91 2.94
N GLU A 121 -10.77 0.93 1.90
CA GLU A 121 -10.42 2.16 1.17
C GLU A 121 -11.63 2.76 0.43
N LYS A 122 -12.46 1.90 -0.15
CA LYS A 122 -13.70 2.28 -0.85
C LYS A 122 -14.97 2.17 0.02
N ALA A 123 -14.85 2.15 1.35
CA ALA A 123 -15.99 1.98 2.26
C ALA A 123 -17.08 3.07 2.13
N GLY A 124 -16.74 4.22 1.55
CA GLY A 124 -17.68 5.30 1.23
C GLY A 124 -18.45 5.12 -0.08
N HIS A 125 -18.02 4.22 -0.96
CA HIS A 125 -18.55 4.06 -2.32
C HIS A 125 -19.94 3.40 -2.35
N GLY A 126 -20.63 3.52 -3.50
CA GLY A 126 -21.92 2.85 -3.77
C GLY A 126 -23.17 3.60 -3.29
N ALA A 127 -23.06 4.82 -2.75
CA ALA A 127 -24.21 5.67 -2.52
C ALA A 127 -24.53 6.51 -3.79
N PRO A 128 -25.81 6.67 -4.19
CA PRO A 128 -26.16 7.57 -5.28
C PRO A 128 -25.75 9.00 -4.95
N ALA A 129 -25.39 9.79 -5.97
CA ALA A 129 -25.05 11.19 -5.79
C ALA A 129 -26.24 11.91 -5.14
N ALA A 130 -25.98 12.59 -4.00
CA ALA A 130 -26.86 13.66 -3.57
C ALA A 130 -26.85 14.73 -4.67
N ALA A 131 -28.00 15.30 -5.01
CA ALA A 131 -28.13 16.31 -6.05
C ALA A 131 -26.96 17.30 -5.97
N SER A 132 -26.23 17.45 -7.08
CA SER A 132 -24.95 18.15 -7.19
C SER A 132 -25.00 19.49 -6.45
N THR A 133 -24.33 19.58 -5.30
CA THR A 133 -23.98 20.85 -4.72
C THR A 133 -22.78 21.38 -5.50
N THR A 134 -23.04 22.06 -6.62
CA THR A 134 -22.07 23.01 -7.15
C THR A 134 -21.80 24.01 -6.03
N THR A 135 -20.62 23.91 -5.43
CA THR A 135 -20.17 24.88 -4.43
C THR A 135 -19.99 26.21 -5.15
N SER A 136 -21.05 27.02 -5.18
CA SER A 136 -21.04 28.38 -5.72
C SER A 136 -20.44 29.41 -4.74
N GLY A 137 -19.67 28.96 -3.77
CA GLY A 137 -18.84 29.80 -2.92
C GLY A 137 -17.66 30.29 -3.75
N LYS A 138 -17.55 31.63 -3.92
CA LYS A 138 -16.37 32.24 -4.54
C LYS A 138 -15.15 31.85 -3.71
N PRO A 139 -14.19 31.05 -4.24
CA PRO A 139 -13.00 30.67 -3.48
C PRO A 139 -12.27 31.93 -3.00
N ALA A 140 -11.60 31.84 -1.85
CA ALA A 140 -10.66 32.88 -1.45
C ALA A 140 -9.63 33.09 -2.59
N PRO A 141 -9.16 34.34 -2.87
CA PRO A 141 -8.40 34.66 -4.07
C PRO A 141 -7.07 33.97 -4.32
N ALA A 142 -6.83 32.79 -3.80
CA ALA A 142 -5.63 31.95 -4.02
C ALA A 142 -5.86 30.46 -3.63
N ALA A 143 -7.09 30.04 -3.37
CA ALA A 143 -7.42 28.64 -3.05
C ALA A 143 -7.97 27.93 -4.29
N GLU A 144 -7.68 26.62 -4.42
CA GLU A 144 -8.22 25.79 -5.48
C GLU A 144 -9.75 25.64 -5.35
N PRO A 145 -10.48 25.38 -6.46
CA PRO A 145 -11.95 25.32 -6.45
C PRO A 145 -12.55 24.35 -5.44
N LEU A 146 -11.91 23.23 -5.19
CA LEU A 146 -12.36 22.19 -4.25
C LEU A 146 -11.63 22.22 -2.88
N ALA A 147 -10.86 23.30 -2.59
CA ALA A 147 -10.10 23.40 -1.34
C ALA A 147 -10.97 23.29 -0.06
N ASP A 148 -12.25 23.64 -0.15
CA ASP A 148 -13.16 23.51 0.99
C ASP A 148 -13.50 22.03 1.32
N LEU A 149 -13.39 21.14 0.36
CA LEU A 149 -13.58 19.69 0.54
C LEU A 149 -12.33 19.01 1.10
N GLN A 150 -11.16 19.67 1.04
CA GLN A 150 -9.88 19.17 1.56
C GLN A 150 -9.71 19.49 3.05
N TRP A 151 -10.55 18.87 3.90
CA TRP A 151 -10.44 19.00 5.36
C TRP A 151 -9.10 18.49 5.90
N ASP A 152 -8.55 17.49 5.25
CA ASP A 152 -7.26 16.84 5.50
C ASP A 152 -6.09 17.82 5.34
N MET A 153 -6.07 18.61 4.29
CA MET A 153 -5.07 19.65 4.07
C MET A 153 -5.16 20.76 5.14
N LYS A 154 -6.37 21.12 5.55
CA LYS A 154 -6.59 22.06 6.67
C LYS A 154 -6.06 21.48 7.98
N GLN A 155 -6.24 20.17 8.23
CA GLN A 155 -5.78 19.48 9.44
C GLN A 155 -4.26 19.57 9.61
N ILE A 156 -3.49 19.37 8.52
CA ILE A 156 -2.02 19.44 8.52
C ILE A 156 -1.45 20.81 8.17
N ARG A 157 -2.31 21.79 7.96
CA ARG A 157 -1.96 23.18 7.60
C ARG A 157 -1.19 23.31 6.27
N ALA A 158 -1.47 22.42 5.31
CA ALA A 158 -1.03 22.54 3.93
C ALA A 158 -2.05 23.39 3.15
N THR A 159 -2.08 24.67 3.41
CA THR A 159 -3.07 25.64 2.87
C THR A 159 -2.42 26.97 2.53
N VAL A 160 -3.18 27.86 1.90
CA VAL A 160 -2.75 29.22 1.54
C VAL A 160 -2.33 30.02 2.77
N GLU A 161 -3.06 29.89 3.89
CA GLU A 161 -2.73 30.55 5.16
C GLU A 161 -1.64 29.79 5.94
N GLY A 162 -1.37 28.54 5.56
CA GLY A 162 -0.43 27.63 6.19
C GLY A 162 0.94 27.58 5.50
N SER A 163 1.35 26.37 5.11
CA SER A 163 2.68 26.12 4.55
C SER A 163 2.93 26.79 3.21
N TYR A 164 1.92 26.95 2.36
CA TYR A 164 2.11 27.52 1.02
C TYR A 164 2.61 28.98 1.03
N ARG A 165 2.47 29.71 2.13
CA ARG A 165 3.06 31.03 2.32
C ARG A 165 4.58 30.99 2.42
N TYR A 166 5.16 29.86 2.83
CA TYR A 166 6.58 29.70 3.11
C TYR A 166 7.28 28.77 2.12
N GLN A 167 6.60 27.69 1.74
CA GLN A 167 7.11 26.68 0.80
C GLN A 167 5.95 25.93 0.16
N GLN A 168 5.99 25.81 -1.17
CA GLN A 168 5.03 25.08 -2.00
C GLN A 168 5.65 23.84 -2.68
N GLY A 169 6.92 23.54 -2.38
CA GLY A 169 7.73 22.57 -3.10
C GLY A 169 8.70 23.24 -4.08
N ASP A 170 9.59 22.43 -4.62
CA ASP A 170 10.60 22.83 -5.62
C ASP A 170 10.57 21.79 -6.76
N ARG A 171 10.57 22.25 -8.01
CA ARG A 171 10.54 21.35 -9.19
C ARG A 171 11.73 20.39 -9.26
N GLY A 172 12.84 20.76 -8.66
CA GLY A 172 14.01 19.91 -8.55
C GLY A 172 13.93 18.86 -7.44
N VAL A 173 12.87 18.86 -6.63
CA VAL A 173 12.61 17.81 -5.65
C VAL A 173 11.72 16.74 -6.27
N LEU A 174 12.24 15.51 -6.32
CA LEU A 174 11.59 14.37 -6.95
C LEU A 174 10.90 13.49 -5.90
N VAL A 175 9.61 13.25 -6.09
CA VAL A 175 8.85 12.32 -5.24
C VAL A 175 8.45 11.10 -6.06
N GLY A 176 9.01 9.95 -5.69
CA GLY A 176 8.67 8.65 -6.28
C GLY A 176 7.40 8.10 -5.64
N VAL A 177 6.47 7.69 -6.47
CA VAL A 177 5.25 6.99 -6.08
C VAL A 177 5.40 5.54 -6.51
N ILE A 178 5.71 4.64 -5.56
CA ILE A 178 5.71 3.19 -5.80
C ILE A 178 4.29 2.72 -5.54
N ASP A 179 3.52 2.49 -6.61
CA ASP A 179 2.08 2.22 -6.52
C ASP A 179 1.57 1.51 -7.78
N THR A 180 0.24 1.47 -8.01
CA THR A 180 -0.43 0.81 -9.14
C THR A 180 -0.23 1.51 -10.48
N GLY A 181 0.19 2.75 -10.46
CA GLY A 181 0.34 3.62 -11.63
C GLY A 181 0.03 5.06 -11.29
N VAL A 182 0.22 5.97 -12.22
CA VAL A 182 -0.19 7.37 -12.12
C VAL A 182 -0.72 7.82 -13.47
N ASP A 183 -1.97 8.26 -13.54
CA ASP A 183 -2.50 8.93 -14.74
C ASP A 183 -1.77 10.27 -14.97
N GLY A 184 -0.67 10.18 -15.72
CA GLY A 184 0.17 11.33 -16.07
C GLY A 184 -0.54 12.34 -16.98
N SER A 185 -1.67 11.97 -17.57
CA SER A 185 -2.51 12.83 -18.41
C SER A 185 -3.56 13.62 -17.62
N HIS A 186 -3.85 13.21 -16.36
CA HIS A 186 -4.84 13.88 -15.53
C HIS A 186 -4.52 15.39 -15.41
N PRO A 187 -5.47 16.30 -15.71
CA PRO A 187 -5.18 17.75 -15.80
C PRO A 187 -4.59 18.37 -14.54
N ASP A 188 -4.85 17.74 -13.38
CA ASP A 188 -4.36 18.18 -12.06
C ASP A 188 -3.17 17.37 -11.56
N ILE A 189 -2.48 16.64 -12.45
CA ILE A 189 -1.22 15.93 -12.20
C ILE A 189 -0.20 16.27 -13.29
N ALA A 190 -0.59 16.29 -14.56
CA ALA A 190 0.25 16.47 -15.73
C ALA A 190 1.29 17.61 -15.61
N PRO A 191 0.97 18.78 -15.01
CA PRO A 191 1.95 19.85 -14.86
C PRO A 191 3.14 19.49 -13.96
N ASN A 192 2.99 18.51 -13.06
CA ASN A 192 4.01 18.06 -12.11
C ASN A 192 4.57 16.66 -12.41
N PHE A 193 4.02 15.97 -13.42
CA PHE A 193 4.43 14.63 -13.81
C PHE A 193 5.77 14.63 -14.55
N ASN A 194 6.69 13.78 -14.12
CA ASN A 194 8.02 13.61 -14.73
C ASN A 194 8.06 12.33 -15.59
N SER A 195 7.56 12.39 -16.81
CA SER A 195 7.53 11.26 -17.74
C SER A 195 8.92 10.69 -18.06
N ARG A 196 9.97 11.54 -18.05
CA ARG A 196 11.34 11.09 -18.36
C ARG A 196 11.88 10.07 -17.35
N LEU A 197 11.57 10.22 -16.07
CA LEU A 197 12.04 9.34 -15.00
C LEU A 197 11.00 8.29 -14.60
N SER A 198 9.74 8.47 -14.96
CA SER A 198 8.70 7.48 -14.67
C SER A 198 8.94 6.15 -15.37
N ARG A 199 8.68 5.04 -14.67
CA ARG A 199 8.88 3.66 -15.15
C ARG A 199 7.77 2.75 -14.65
N ASN A 200 7.46 1.73 -15.45
CA ASN A 200 6.73 0.55 -15.04
C ASN A 200 7.73 -0.60 -14.80
N PHE A 201 7.62 -1.28 -13.64
CA PHE A 201 8.46 -2.41 -13.23
C PHE A 201 7.68 -3.72 -13.15
N THR A 202 6.37 -3.68 -13.35
CA THR A 202 5.48 -4.85 -13.28
C THR A 202 4.91 -5.20 -14.65
N VAL A 203 4.30 -6.35 -14.73
CA VAL A 203 3.49 -6.81 -15.86
C VAL A 203 2.26 -7.44 -15.24
N ASP A 204 1.08 -7.13 -15.74
CA ASP A 204 -0.16 -7.61 -15.15
C ASP A 204 -0.31 -9.12 -15.31
N VAL A 205 -1.01 -9.74 -14.37
CA VAL A 205 -1.21 -11.19 -14.30
C VAL A 205 -2.70 -11.50 -14.45
N PRO A 206 -3.15 -12.02 -15.59
CA PRO A 206 -4.57 -12.28 -15.83
C PRO A 206 -5.23 -13.15 -14.77
N VAL A 207 -4.56 -14.24 -14.34
CA VAL A 207 -5.08 -15.19 -13.36
C VAL A 207 -3.95 -15.73 -12.48
N ASP A 208 -4.28 -16.12 -11.25
CA ASP A 208 -3.36 -16.82 -10.35
C ASP A 208 -3.21 -18.32 -10.70
N ALA A 209 -2.40 -19.06 -9.95
CA ALA A 209 -2.18 -20.50 -10.14
C ALA A 209 -3.44 -21.36 -9.94
N ASN A 210 -4.47 -20.85 -9.25
CA ASN A 210 -5.76 -21.51 -9.08
C ASN A 210 -6.77 -21.09 -10.17
N GLY A 211 -6.39 -20.18 -11.10
CA GLY A 211 -7.27 -19.61 -12.11
C GLY A 211 -8.27 -18.61 -11.58
N ALA A 212 -8.01 -18.06 -10.41
CA ALA A 212 -8.73 -16.88 -9.95
C ALA A 212 -8.29 -15.68 -10.80
N GLU A 213 -9.26 -14.88 -11.24
CA GLU A 213 -8.99 -13.64 -11.96
C GLU A 213 -8.23 -12.68 -11.05
N VAL A 214 -7.13 -12.13 -11.57
CA VAL A 214 -6.28 -11.13 -10.90
C VAL A 214 -6.47 -9.80 -11.61
N ASP A 215 -5.79 -9.57 -12.72
CA ASP A 215 -5.92 -8.34 -13.52
C ASP A 215 -6.94 -8.50 -14.68
N GLY A 216 -7.28 -9.73 -15.02
CA GLY A 216 -8.13 -10.03 -16.18
C GLY A 216 -7.33 -10.22 -17.47
N PRO A 217 -8.00 -10.49 -18.59
CA PRO A 217 -7.31 -10.71 -19.85
C PRO A 217 -6.79 -9.39 -20.43
N CYS A 218 -5.50 -9.33 -20.75
CA CYS A 218 -4.83 -8.15 -21.31
C CYS A 218 -5.47 -7.61 -22.58
N GLU A 219 -6.15 -8.48 -23.36
CA GLU A 219 -6.88 -8.06 -24.55
C GLU A 219 -8.14 -7.23 -24.24
N ALA A 220 -8.60 -7.25 -22.97
CA ALA A 220 -9.73 -6.45 -22.50
C ALA A 220 -9.31 -5.05 -22.03
N GLU A 221 -8.03 -4.85 -21.76
CA GLU A 221 -7.48 -3.56 -21.35
C GLU A 221 -7.51 -2.53 -22.49
N PRO A 222 -7.54 -1.23 -22.18
CA PRO A 222 -7.63 -0.17 -23.19
C PRO A 222 -6.50 -0.21 -24.23
N ASP A 223 -5.28 -0.54 -23.82
CA ASP A 223 -4.12 -0.65 -24.68
C ASP A 223 -3.85 -2.08 -25.19
N ARG A 224 -4.60 -3.07 -24.68
CA ARG A 224 -4.51 -4.51 -24.99
C ARG A 224 -3.15 -5.11 -24.66
N SER A 225 -2.54 -4.63 -23.58
CA SER A 225 -1.20 -5.03 -23.15
C SER A 225 -1.20 -5.31 -21.65
N CYS A 226 -0.55 -6.37 -21.22
CA CYS A 226 -0.23 -6.59 -19.81
C CYS A 226 0.95 -5.73 -19.32
N ASN A 227 1.45 -4.81 -20.13
CA ASN A 227 2.62 -3.99 -19.80
C ASN A 227 2.36 -2.53 -20.12
N ASP A 228 1.69 -1.86 -19.23
CA ASP A 228 1.25 -0.49 -19.44
C ASP A 228 2.37 0.53 -19.54
N PRO A 229 2.08 1.64 -20.23
CA PRO A 229 2.92 2.83 -20.20
C PRO A 229 3.10 3.38 -18.77
N ALA A 230 4.24 4.02 -18.52
CA ALA A 230 4.57 4.57 -17.21
C ALA A 230 3.72 5.80 -16.79
N ASP A 231 2.78 6.22 -17.60
CA ASP A 231 1.86 7.35 -17.37
C ASP A 231 0.39 6.93 -17.33
N VAL A 232 0.14 5.63 -17.17
CA VAL A 232 -1.19 5.01 -17.08
C VAL A 232 -1.42 4.45 -15.66
N ASP A 233 -2.68 4.48 -15.20
CA ASP A 233 -3.16 3.86 -13.95
C ASP A 233 -4.57 3.31 -14.19
N GLU A 234 -4.67 1.99 -14.23
CA GLU A 234 -5.93 1.27 -14.45
C GLU A 234 -6.56 0.75 -13.13
N ASN A 235 -5.94 1.11 -11.99
CA ASN A 235 -6.49 0.82 -10.67
C ASN A 235 -7.19 2.02 -10.00
N ASP A 236 -6.65 3.21 -10.08
CA ASP A 236 -6.99 4.49 -9.43
C ASP A 236 -6.19 4.86 -8.17
N HIS A 237 -5.58 3.89 -7.49
CA HIS A 237 -4.96 4.10 -6.19
C HIS A 237 -3.71 4.99 -6.29
N GLY A 238 -2.78 4.70 -7.20
CA GLY A 238 -1.54 5.47 -7.33
C GLY A 238 -1.77 6.90 -7.83
N THR A 239 -2.77 7.13 -8.69
CA THR A 239 -3.20 8.48 -9.10
C THR A 239 -3.71 9.30 -7.92
N HIS A 240 -4.52 8.70 -7.05
CA HIS A 240 -5.02 9.34 -5.83
C HIS A 240 -3.86 9.69 -4.88
N VAL A 241 -2.90 8.79 -4.71
CA VAL A 241 -1.68 8.97 -3.91
C VAL A 241 -0.83 10.12 -4.46
N ALA A 242 -0.51 10.10 -5.75
CA ALA A 242 0.31 11.13 -6.41
C ALA A 242 -0.32 12.52 -6.29
N SER A 243 -1.62 12.61 -6.52
CA SER A 243 -2.41 13.84 -6.40
C SER A 243 -2.38 14.42 -4.98
N SER A 244 -2.51 13.55 -3.97
CA SER A 244 -2.38 13.96 -2.55
C SER A 244 -1.04 14.63 -2.24
N ILE A 245 0.04 14.20 -2.91
CA ILE A 245 1.38 14.77 -2.74
C ILE A 245 1.49 16.10 -3.47
N ALA A 246 1.09 16.15 -4.75
CA ALA A 246 1.58 17.21 -5.65
C ALA A 246 0.60 17.72 -6.71
N SER A 247 -0.72 17.62 -6.53
CA SER A 247 -1.62 18.39 -7.41
C SER A 247 -1.22 19.87 -7.38
N PRO A 248 -1.01 20.50 -8.56
CA PRO A 248 -0.53 21.88 -8.64
C PRO A 248 -1.60 22.88 -8.22
N ILE A 249 -1.19 24.07 -7.77
CA ILE A 249 -2.09 25.22 -7.62
C ILE A 249 -2.26 25.84 -9.00
N ASN A 250 -3.36 25.55 -9.68
CA ASN A 250 -3.57 25.90 -11.10
C ASN A 250 -4.98 26.44 -11.41
N GLY A 251 -5.85 26.58 -10.41
CA GLY A 251 -7.25 27.03 -10.57
C GLY A 251 -8.18 25.91 -11.03
N LEU A 252 -7.79 24.64 -10.84
CA LEU A 252 -8.58 23.45 -11.16
C LEU A 252 -8.51 22.47 -9.98
N GLY A 253 -9.66 22.02 -9.50
CA GLY A 253 -9.78 20.95 -8.52
C GLY A 253 -9.14 21.23 -7.16
N ILE A 254 -8.04 20.59 -6.85
CA ILE A 254 -7.41 20.53 -5.54
C ILE A 254 -5.94 20.96 -5.56
N ALA A 255 -5.33 21.11 -4.38
CA ALA A 255 -3.87 21.22 -4.25
C ALA A 255 -3.31 20.05 -3.43
N GLY A 256 -2.17 19.51 -3.83
CA GLY A 256 -1.39 18.56 -3.04
C GLY A 256 -0.61 19.26 -1.92
N VAL A 257 -0.02 18.47 -1.00
CA VAL A 257 0.77 19.00 0.12
C VAL A 257 1.97 19.84 -0.36
N ALA A 258 2.60 19.41 -1.43
CA ALA A 258 3.76 20.05 -2.05
C ALA A 258 3.52 20.34 -3.55
N PRO A 259 2.67 21.33 -3.89
CA PRO A 259 2.10 21.51 -5.24
C PRO A 259 3.11 21.92 -6.32
N LYS A 260 4.40 22.05 -5.99
CA LYS A 260 5.48 22.38 -6.94
C LYS A 260 6.60 21.36 -7.02
N VAL A 261 6.49 20.19 -6.39
CA VAL A 261 7.46 19.10 -6.58
C VAL A 261 7.17 18.33 -7.87
N SER A 262 8.12 17.51 -8.31
CA SER A 262 7.93 16.62 -9.46
C SER A 262 7.54 15.22 -8.99
N ILE A 263 6.48 14.67 -9.57
CA ILE A 263 6.05 13.27 -9.36
C ILE A 263 6.76 12.37 -10.37
N VAL A 264 7.33 11.29 -9.88
CA VAL A 264 7.90 10.20 -10.66
C VAL A 264 7.11 8.95 -10.36
N ASN A 265 6.38 8.42 -11.34
CA ASN A 265 5.72 7.14 -11.22
C ASN A 265 6.76 6.00 -11.24
N LEU A 266 6.70 5.16 -10.22
CA LEU A 266 7.53 3.95 -10.08
C LEU A 266 6.56 2.76 -9.96
N ARG A 267 5.78 2.50 -11.02
CA ARG A 267 4.74 1.48 -10.97
C ARG A 267 5.33 0.12 -10.63
N ALA A 268 4.87 -0.47 -9.54
CA ALA A 268 5.25 -1.80 -9.08
C ALA A 268 4.04 -2.66 -8.72
N GLY A 269 2.86 -2.03 -8.59
CA GLY A 269 1.58 -2.67 -8.37
C GLY A 269 0.85 -2.96 -9.67
N GLN A 270 0.12 -4.05 -9.67
CA GLN A 270 -0.74 -4.49 -10.77
C GLN A 270 -2.09 -3.79 -10.71
N ASP A 271 -2.92 -3.91 -11.75
CA ASP A 271 -4.25 -3.31 -11.81
C ASP A 271 -5.20 -3.86 -10.76
N SER A 272 -5.04 -5.12 -10.38
CA SER A 272 -5.71 -5.71 -9.22
C SER A 272 -5.30 -5.10 -7.88
N GLY A 273 -4.13 -4.43 -7.82
CA GLY A 273 -3.55 -3.87 -6.61
C GLY A 273 -2.67 -4.85 -5.83
N TYR A 274 -2.18 -5.92 -6.44
CA TYR A 274 -1.13 -6.77 -5.88
C TYR A 274 0.26 -6.18 -6.12
N PHE A 275 1.16 -6.36 -5.15
CA PHE A 275 2.54 -5.88 -5.20
C PHE A 275 3.52 -7.02 -4.93
N PHE A 276 4.27 -7.43 -5.94
CA PHE A 276 5.22 -8.52 -5.80
C PHE A 276 6.64 -8.03 -5.49
N LEU A 277 7.47 -8.95 -5.01
CA LEU A 277 8.81 -8.65 -4.50
C LEU A 277 9.71 -8.00 -5.56
N GLN A 278 9.82 -8.59 -6.76
CA GLN A 278 10.78 -8.12 -7.78
C GLN A 278 10.46 -6.70 -8.27
N PRO A 279 9.22 -6.36 -8.67
CA PRO A 279 8.87 -4.98 -9.05
C PRO A 279 9.14 -3.97 -7.93
N SER A 280 8.79 -4.32 -6.68
CA SER A 280 8.99 -3.45 -5.51
C SER A 280 10.48 -3.16 -5.27
N VAL A 281 11.33 -4.18 -5.35
CA VAL A 281 12.79 -4.07 -5.19
C VAL A 281 13.41 -3.26 -6.32
N ASP A 282 13.00 -3.50 -7.56
CA ASP A 282 13.49 -2.77 -8.74
C ASP A 282 13.11 -1.29 -8.67
N ALA A 283 11.88 -0.97 -8.27
CA ALA A 283 11.42 0.40 -8.08
C ALA A 283 12.25 1.14 -7.00
N LEU A 284 12.51 0.47 -5.86
CA LEU A 284 13.31 1.03 -4.76
C LEU A 284 14.77 1.29 -5.18
N THR A 285 15.40 0.34 -5.87
CA THR A 285 16.80 0.51 -6.30
C THR A 285 16.92 1.57 -7.39
N TYR A 286 16.00 1.57 -8.34
CA TYR A 286 15.92 2.61 -9.37
C TYR A 286 15.73 4.00 -8.75
N ALA A 287 14.84 4.15 -7.74
CA ALA A 287 14.66 5.42 -7.04
C ALA A 287 15.98 5.97 -6.49
N GLY A 288 16.82 5.10 -5.91
CA GLY A 288 18.15 5.46 -5.44
C GLY A 288 19.09 5.90 -6.57
N ASP A 289 19.06 5.19 -7.70
CA ASP A 289 19.97 5.42 -8.84
C ASP A 289 19.66 6.71 -9.60
N VAL A 290 18.39 7.09 -9.69
CA VAL A 290 17.98 8.31 -10.42
C VAL A 290 17.85 9.55 -9.53
N GLY A 291 18.14 9.42 -8.22
CA GLY A 291 18.20 10.55 -7.30
C GLY A 291 16.83 11.02 -6.79
N ILE A 292 15.86 10.11 -6.62
CA ILE A 292 14.60 10.43 -5.93
C ILE A 292 14.90 10.91 -4.50
N ASP A 293 14.20 11.93 -4.03
CA ASP A 293 14.36 12.51 -2.71
C ASP A 293 13.47 11.84 -1.66
N VAL A 294 12.22 11.58 -2.04
CA VAL A 294 11.21 10.96 -1.17
C VAL A 294 10.48 9.89 -1.95
N VAL A 295 10.31 8.71 -1.36
CA VAL A 295 9.46 7.64 -1.91
C VAL A 295 8.28 7.42 -1.00
N ASN A 296 7.07 7.33 -1.58
CA ASN A 296 5.86 6.88 -0.91
C ASN A 296 5.57 5.42 -1.30
N MET A 297 5.26 4.60 -0.28
CA MET A 297 4.93 3.18 -0.38
C MET A 297 3.61 2.92 0.34
N SER A 298 2.52 2.84 -0.43
CA SER A 298 1.16 2.67 0.12
C SER A 298 0.65 1.24 -0.05
N TYR A 299 1.50 0.23 0.18
CA TYR A 299 1.23 -1.19 -0.07
C TYR A 299 1.97 -2.11 0.90
N TYR A 300 1.67 -3.41 0.85
CA TYR A 300 2.50 -4.49 1.38
C TYR A 300 2.91 -5.43 0.24
N ILE A 301 3.95 -6.25 0.47
CA ILE A 301 4.46 -7.18 -0.55
C ILE A 301 3.72 -8.51 -0.44
N ASP A 302 2.96 -8.83 -1.49
CA ASP A 302 2.23 -10.07 -1.63
C ASP A 302 3.18 -11.28 -1.80
N PRO A 303 2.75 -12.49 -1.41
CA PRO A 303 1.39 -12.86 -0.95
C PRO A 303 1.19 -12.81 0.57
N TRP A 304 2.14 -12.30 1.35
CA TRP A 304 2.11 -12.36 2.81
C TRP A 304 1.89 -10.99 3.43
N LEU A 305 0.70 -10.74 3.99
CA LEU A 305 0.42 -9.50 4.73
C LEU A 305 1.40 -9.32 5.90
N PHE A 306 1.75 -10.41 6.58
CA PHE A 306 2.80 -10.47 7.61
C PHE A 306 3.78 -11.57 7.27
N ASN A 307 5.05 -11.22 7.15
CA ASN A 307 6.14 -12.15 6.89
C ASN A 307 6.74 -12.66 8.20
N CYS A 308 6.81 -13.98 8.37
CA CYS A 308 7.26 -14.66 9.56
C CYS A 308 8.36 -15.67 9.23
N VAL A 309 9.45 -15.64 9.96
CA VAL A 309 10.56 -16.59 9.75
C VAL A 309 10.41 -17.86 10.59
N ASP A 310 9.53 -17.86 11.59
CA ASP A 310 9.41 -18.90 12.62
C ASP A 310 7.98 -19.28 12.99
N ASN A 311 6.97 -18.81 12.25
CA ASN A 311 5.57 -19.14 12.55
C ASN A 311 5.31 -20.64 12.37
N PRO A 312 4.84 -21.37 13.40
CA PRO A 312 4.60 -22.80 13.32
C PRO A 312 3.43 -23.19 12.40
N ALA A 313 2.53 -22.25 12.08
CA ALA A 313 1.43 -22.48 11.14
C ALA A 313 1.93 -22.58 9.69
N ASP A 314 3.08 -21.97 9.40
CA ASP A 314 3.67 -21.94 8.07
C ASP A 314 4.56 -23.17 7.84
N SER A 315 4.59 -23.70 6.62
CA SER A 315 5.52 -24.77 6.26
C SER A 315 6.98 -24.28 6.32
N PRO A 316 7.97 -25.18 6.41
CA PRO A 316 9.37 -24.78 6.32
C PRO A 316 9.73 -24.06 5.00
N ALA A 317 9.04 -24.40 3.90
CA ALA A 317 9.21 -23.73 2.60
C ALA A 317 8.68 -22.31 2.66
N ASP A 318 7.45 -22.11 3.15
CA ASP A 318 6.83 -20.78 3.28
C ASP A 318 7.66 -19.85 4.17
N ARG A 319 8.19 -20.37 5.31
CA ARG A 319 9.08 -19.61 6.18
C ARG A 319 10.37 -19.18 5.48
N ALA A 320 10.94 -20.04 4.63
CA ALA A 320 12.15 -19.72 3.86
C ALA A 320 11.86 -18.63 2.80
N GLU A 321 10.71 -18.70 2.14
CA GLU A 321 10.26 -17.68 1.20
C GLU A 321 10.03 -16.35 1.90
N GLN A 322 9.27 -16.32 2.99
CA GLN A 322 9.03 -15.11 3.78
C GLN A 322 10.35 -14.50 4.29
N ALA A 323 11.32 -15.33 4.70
CA ALA A 323 12.65 -14.85 5.07
C ALA A 323 13.38 -14.20 3.88
N THR A 324 13.20 -14.72 2.68
CA THR A 324 13.77 -14.15 1.44
C THR A 324 13.12 -12.81 1.11
N VAL A 325 11.79 -12.70 1.21
CA VAL A 325 11.05 -11.44 1.03
C VAL A 325 11.55 -10.36 1.99
N ILE A 326 11.65 -10.67 3.29
CA ILE A 326 12.15 -9.73 4.29
C ILE A 326 13.57 -9.24 3.95
N LYS A 327 14.48 -10.17 3.63
CA LYS A 327 15.89 -9.84 3.37
C LYS A 327 16.07 -9.02 2.09
N ALA A 328 15.42 -9.41 1.00
CA ALA A 328 15.51 -8.72 -0.28
C ALA A 328 14.94 -7.30 -0.18
N THR A 329 13.75 -7.15 0.41
CA THR A 329 13.13 -5.86 0.63
C THR A 329 13.99 -4.97 1.52
N GLN A 330 14.52 -5.52 2.63
CA GLN A 330 15.38 -4.73 3.53
C GLN A 330 16.67 -4.26 2.84
N ARG A 331 17.26 -5.06 1.96
CA ARG A 331 18.43 -4.64 1.14
C ARG A 331 18.08 -3.50 0.20
N ALA A 332 16.92 -3.57 -0.46
CA ALA A 332 16.46 -2.51 -1.35
C ALA A 332 16.18 -1.20 -0.58
N LEU A 333 15.55 -1.28 0.59
CA LEU A 333 15.33 -0.14 1.49
C LEU A 333 16.66 0.47 1.94
N ASN A 334 17.61 -0.36 2.38
CA ASN A 334 18.95 0.10 2.77
C ASN A 334 19.69 0.77 1.60
N TYR A 335 19.58 0.21 0.40
CA TYR A 335 20.17 0.77 -0.81
C TYR A 335 19.60 2.14 -1.13
N ALA A 336 18.27 2.26 -1.23
CA ALA A 336 17.61 3.53 -1.51
C ALA A 336 17.94 4.60 -0.45
N HIS A 337 17.86 4.24 0.85
CA HIS A 337 18.22 5.14 1.94
C HIS A 337 19.69 5.59 1.88
N ALA A 338 20.63 4.69 1.62
CA ALA A 338 22.05 5.03 1.47
C ALA A 338 22.32 5.95 0.27
N LYS A 339 21.49 5.88 -0.78
CA LYS A 339 21.49 6.81 -1.91
C LYS A 339 20.81 8.16 -1.59
N GLY A 340 20.26 8.30 -0.39
CA GLY A 340 19.66 9.54 0.10
C GLY A 340 18.17 9.68 -0.15
N VAL A 341 17.45 8.56 -0.32
CA VAL A 341 15.99 8.54 -0.45
C VAL A 341 15.33 8.49 0.93
N THR A 342 14.44 9.41 1.23
CA THR A 342 13.56 9.33 2.40
C THR A 342 12.40 8.38 2.10
N LEU A 343 12.19 7.37 2.94
CA LEU A 343 11.22 6.30 2.73
C LEU A 343 10.00 6.50 3.64
N VAL A 344 8.81 6.55 3.07
CA VAL A 344 7.54 6.74 3.79
C VAL A 344 6.59 5.60 3.43
N GLY A 345 6.03 4.93 4.43
CA GLY A 345 5.17 3.77 4.24
C GLY A 345 3.84 3.85 5.01
N ALA A 346 2.79 3.29 4.44
CA ALA A 346 1.49 3.17 5.07
C ALA A 346 1.47 2.06 6.12
N ALA A 347 0.94 2.32 7.31
CA ALA A 347 0.97 1.33 8.41
C ALA A 347 0.00 0.14 8.22
N GLY A 348 -0.91 0.19 7.24
CA GLY A 348 -1.88 -0.87 6.97
C GLY A 348 -3.26 -0.65 7.61
N ASN A 349 -4.25 -1.39 7.10
CA ASN A 349 -5.68 -1.10 7.29
C ASN A 349 -6.45 -2.17 8.09
N GLY A 350 -5.75 -3.04 8.82
CA GLY A 350 -6.37 -4.13 9.60
C GLY A 350 -6.84 -3.75 11.01
N GLY A 351 -6.60 -2.51 11.48
CA GLY A 351 -6.89 -2.11 12.86
C GLY A 351 -6.03 -2.84 13.89
N SER A 352 -4.94 -3.43 13.46
CA SER A 352 -4.09 -4.31 14.25
C SER A 352 -3.13 -3.55 15.15
N ASP A 353 -2.91 -4.07 16.36
CA ASP A 353 -1.87 -3.61 17.27
C ASP A 353 -0.60 -4.44 17.03
N TYR A 354 0.40 -3.85 16.43
CA TYR A 354 1.68 -4.49 16.11
C TYR A 354 2.48 -4.96 17.35
N THR A 355 2.09 -4.53 18.55
CA THR A 355 2.71 -4.98 19.81
C THR A 355 2.08 -6.27 20.36
N LYS A 356 1.02 -6.77 19.73
CA LYS A 356 0.22 -7.92 20.20
C LYS A 356 0.21 -9.03 19.15
N GLU A 357 -0.26 -10.20 19.54
CA GLU A 357 -0.60 -11.24 18.58
C GLU A 357 -1.77 -10.79 17.69
N ILE A 358 -1.63 -11.04 16.39
CA ILE A 358 -2.63 -10.75 15.37
C ILE A 358 -3.11 -12.07 14.79
N VAL A 359 -4.37 -12.17 14.40
CA VAL A 359 -4.87 -13.30 13.61
C VAL A 359 -4.94 -12.83 12.16
N ASP A 360 -4.12 -13.44 11.31
CA ASP A 360 -4.16 -13.29 9.86
C ASP A 360 -4.86 -14.49 9.24
N SER A 361 -5.92 -14.28 8.51
CA SER A 361 -6.67 -15.30 7.76
C SER A 361 -6.65 -15.02 6.26
N SER A 362 -5.81 -14.08 5.81
CA SER A 362 -5.77 -13.57 4.44
C SER A 362 -4.58 -14.09 3.64
N SER A 363 -3.53 -14.57 4.30
CA SER A 363 -2.31 -14.98 3.61
C SER A 363 -2.17 -16.52 3.47
N PRO A 364 -1.58 -16.98 2.37
CA PRO A 364 -1.19 -16.19 1.20
C PRO A 364 -2.41 -15.72 0.41
N ASP A 365 -2.43 -14.47 -0.02
CA ASP A 365 -3.56 -13.88 -0.74
C ASP A 365 -3.45 -14.03 -2.27
N PHE A 366 -2.29 -14.43 -2.75
CA PHE A 366 -2.01 -14.77 -4.13
C PHE A 366 -1.44 -16.19 -4.21
N ALA A 367 -2.02 -17.06 -5.05
CA ALA A 367 -1.53 -18.41 -5.23
C ALA A 367 -0.40 -18.46 -6.27
N SER A 368 0.81 -18.86 -5.83
CA SER A 368 1.95 -19.11 -6.72
C SER A 368 2.00 -20.54 -7.21
N VAL A 369 1.33 -21.45 -6.50
CA VAL A 369 1.22 -22.88 -6.87
C VAL A 369 -0.23 -23.35 -6.81
N PRO A 370 -0.63 -24.33 -7.66
CA PRO A 370 -1.98 -24.87 -7.63
C PRO A 370 -2.35 -25.47 -6.28
N GLY A 371 -3.52 -25.07 -5.74
CA GLY A 371 -4.03 -25.55 -4.47
C GLY A 371 -3.57 -24.76 -3.24
N GLU A 372 -2.74 -23.75 -3.40
CA GLU A 372 -2.38 -22.80 -2.35
C GLU A 372 -3.62 -21.94 -2.00
N LEU A 373 -3.94 -21.86 -0.71
CA LEU A 373 -5.11 -21.14 -0.21
C LEU A 373 -4.77 -20.43 1.10
N PRO A 374 -5.38 -19.28 1.38
CA PRO A 374 -5.27 -18.61 2.67
C PRO A 374 -5.69 -19.52 3.84
N TYR A 375 -5.01 -19.38 4.97
CA TYR A 375 -5.31 -20.12 6.18
C TYR A 375 -5.11 -19.26 7.44
N PRO A 376 -5.84 -19.54 8.55
CA PRO A 376 -5.67 -18.79 9.78
C PRO A 376 -4.27 -18.98 10.37
N ARG A 377 -3.60 -17.86 10.66
CA ARG A 377 -2.29 -17.83 11.31
C ARG A 377 -2.35 -16.92 12.53
N THR A 378 -1.83 -17.39 13.66
CA THR A 378 -1.53 -16.51 14.79
C THR A 378 -0.18 -15.86 14.56
N ILE A 379 -0.15 -14.55 14.38
CA ILE A 379 1.02 -13.75 14.03
C ILE A 379 1.61 -13.13 15.30
N PRO A 380 2.78 -13.58 15.78
CA PRO A 380 3.46 -12.90 16.89
C PRO A 380 4.02 -11.54 16.45
N ALA A 381 4.27 -10.66 17.41
CA ALA A 381 4.84 -9.33 17.15
C ALA A 381 6.26 -9.33 16.53
N SER A 382 6.88 -10.50 16.36
CA SER A 382 8.15 -10.67 15.65
C SER A 382 8.02 -10.76 14.13
N CYS A 383 6.81 -11.01 13.60
CA CYS A 383 6.54 -10.97 12.18
C CYS A 383 6.42 -9.52 11.69
N VAL A 384 6.72 -9.30 10.43
CA VAL A 384 6.79 -7.94 9.87
C VAL A 384 5.97 -7.79 8.60
N SER A 385 5.28 -6.68 8.45
CA SER A 385 4.62 -6.26 7.21
C SER A 385 5.60 -5.41 6.39
N MET A 386 6.05 -5.93 5.26
CA MET A 386 7.01 -5.24 4.40
C MET A 386 6.30 -4.49 3.26
N PRO A 387 6.73 -3.26 2.89
CA PRO A 387 7.93 -2.55 3.37
C PRO A 387 7.70 -1.67 4.61
N ALA A 388 6.47 -1.51 5.12
CA ALA A 388 6.11 -0.50 6.13
C ALA A 388 6.88 -0.63 7.46
N GLU A 389 7.22 -1.86 7.88
CA GLU A 389 8.01 -2.12 9.08
C GLU A 389 9.51 -2.32 8.79
N GLY A 390 9.94 -2.10 7.54
CA GLY A 390 11.34 -2.13 7.17
C GLY A 390 12.15 -1.02 7.85
N LYS A 391 13.46 -1.27 8.07
CA LYS A 391 14.35 -0.26 8.60
C LYS A 391 14.41 0.94 7.67
N HIS A 392 14.52 2.14 8.23
CA HIS A 392 14.55 3.43 7.53
C HIS A 392 13.20 3.88 6.93
N VAL A 393 12.14 3.12 7.12
CA VAL A 393 10.80 3.54 6.67
C VAL A 393 10.11 4.32 7.78
N VAL A 394 9.58 5.49 7.43
CA VAL A 394 8.69 6.28 8.30
C VAL A 394 7.29 5.67 8.19
N SER A 395 6.87 4.93 9.21
CA SER A 395 5.56 4.28 9.26
C SER A 395 4.46 5.27 9.65
N VAL A 396 3.41 5.37 8.83
CA VAL A 396 2.37 6.40 8.95
C VAL A 396 1.01 5.78 9.26
N SER A 397 0.45 6.13 10.42
CA SER A 397 -0.93 5.79 10.80
C SER A 397 -1.94 6.82 10.27
N SER A 398 -3.21 6.42 10.17
CA SER A 398 -4.28 7.25 9.64
C SER A 398 -5.12 7.93 10.72
N THR A 399 -5.51 9.20 10.45
CA THR A 399 -6.49 9.94 11.27
C THR A 399 -7.71 10.34 10.46
N GLY A 400 -8.88 10.38 11.13
CA GLY A 400 -10.11 10.96 10.60
C GLY A 400 -10.18 12.48 10.77
N ILE A 401 -11.31 13.06 10.39
CA ILE A 401 -11.56 14.51 10.42
C ILE A 401 -11.50 15.08 11.84
N SER A 402 -11.92 14.34 12.85
CA SER A 402 -11.84 14.73 14.28
C SER A 402 -10.43 14.61 14.87
N LYS A 403 -9.43 14.20 14.09
CA LYS A 403 -8.06 13.86 14.50
C LYS A 403 -7.95 12.58 15.35
N ARG A 404 -9.03 11.83 15.53
CA ARG A 404 -8.93 10.48 16.12
C ARG A 404 -8.19 9.55 15.15
N LYS A 405 -7.50 8.53 15.68
CA LYS A 405 -6.98 7.44 14.84
C LYS A 405 -8.15 6.80 14.09
N ALA A 406 -8.02 6.57 12.80
CA ALA A 406 -9.06 5.90 12.02
C ALA A 406 -9.28 4.46 12.50
N TYR A 407 -10.53 3.97 12.49
CA TYR A 407 -10.88 2.65 13.01
C TYR A 407 -10.05 1.52 12.43
N TYR A 408 -9.73 1.60 11.14
CA TYR A 408 -9.01 0.59 10.40
C TYR A 408 -7.48 0.69 10.54
N SER A 409 -6.95 1.86 10.92
CA SER A 409 -5.50 2.07 10.93
C SER A 409 -4.80 1.12 11.88
N ASN A 410 -3.80 0.39 11.40
CA ASN A 410 -2.87 -0.33 12.25
C ASN A 410 -2.14 0.65 13.17
N TYR A 411 -1.67 0.15 14.32
CA TYR A 411 -1.06 0.96 15.37
C TYR A 411 -0.10 0.12 16.23
N GLY A 412 0.61 0.76 17.13
CA GLY A 412 1.51 0.08 18.06
C GLY A 412 2.60 1.04 18.56
N ASN A 413 2.83 1.06 19.88
CA ASN A 413 3.86 1.92 20.47
C ASN A 413 5.26 1.41 20.10
N GLY A 414 5.99 2.23 19.37
CA GLY A 414 7.31 1.87 18.84
C GLY A 414 7.28 1.50 17.34
N TYR A 415 6.13 1.15 16.80
CA TYR A 415 5.94 0.78 15.38
C TYR A 415 5.48 1.95 14.52
N ILE A 416 4.65 2.83 15.05
CA ILE A 416 4.21 4.03 14.35
C ILE A 416 5.19 5.17 14.61
N ASP A 417 5.66 5.80 13.53
CA ASP A 417 6.53 6.97 13.61
C ASP A 417 5.74 8.28 13.67
N ILE A 418 4.68 8.38 12.86
CA ILE A 418 3.90 9.61 12.71
C ILE A 418 2.48 9.27 12.25
N ALA A 419 1.55 10.19 12.43
CA ALA A 419 0.21 10.09 11.88
C ALA A 419 -0.05 11.18 10.83
N ALA A 420 -0.96 10.89 9.90
CA ALA A 420 -1.47 11.87 8.95
C ALA A 420 -2.95 11.60 8.64
N PRO A 421 -3.70 12.59 8.12
CA PRO A 421 -5.09 12.37 7.74
C PRO A 421 -5.18 11.43 6.53
N GLY A 422 -5.85 10.30 6.71
CA GLY A 422 -6.16 9.32 5.66
C GLY A 422 -7.65 9.07 5.51
N GLY A 423 -8.48 9.75 6.31
CA GLY A 423 -9.94 9.61 6.29
C GLY A 423 -10.45 8.56 7.29
N ASP A 424 -11.72 8.71 7.64
CA ASP A 424 -12.53 7.74 8.37
C ASP A 424 -14.00 8.08 8.11
N VAL A 425 -14.61 7.34 7.20
CA VAL A 425 -16.00 7.61 6.76
C VAL A 425 -17.04 7.43 7.87
N TYR A 426 -16.65 6.82 8.98
CA TYR A 426 -17.47 6.72 10.19
C TYR A 426 -17.12 7.73 11.28
N ASP A 427 -16.17 8.65 11.01
CA ASP A 427 -15.85 9.76 11.92
C ASP A 427 -16.90 10.87 11.81
N THR A 428 -18.11 10.52 12.18
CA THR A 428 -19.31 11.37 12.20
C THR A 428 -19.96 11.35 13.60
N PRO A 429 -20.70 12.39 13.98
CA PRO A 429 -21.39 12.38 15.28
C PRO A 429 -22.35 11.20 15.49
N ALA A 430 -22.92 10.65 14.42
CA ALA A 430 -23.83 9.52 14.46
C ALA A 430 -23.15 8.17 14.27
N ASN A 431 -21.83 8.11 14.04
CA ASN A 431 -21.09 6.89 13.69
C ASN A 431 -21.64 6.17 12.44
N THR A 432 -22.32 6.90 11.57
CA THR A 432 -22.84 6.42 10.29
C THR A 432 -21.90 6.83 9.15
N ARG A 433 -21.97 6.10 8.05
CA ARG A 433 -21.13 6.31 6.88
C ARG A 433 -21.41 7.66 6.20
N ASP A 434 -20.36 8.46 6.02
CA ASP A 434 -20.35 9.68 5.24
C ASP A 434 -19.08 9.70 4.37
N VAL A 435 -19.24 9.55 3.06
CA VAL A 435 -18.13 9.47 2.09
C VAL A 435 -17.22 10.70 2.15
N THR A 436 -17.77 11.88 2.46
CA THR A 436 -17.02 13.15 2.53
C THR A 436 -16.02 13.20 3.70
N LYS A 437 -16.03 12.21 4.60
CA LYS A 437 -15.03 12.03 5.66
C LYS A 437 -13.84 11.19 5.19
N GLY A 438 -13.89 10.63 3.98
CA GLY A 438 -12.71 10.23 3.22
C GLY A 438 -11.88 11.44 2.82
N THR A 439 -10.81 11.21 2.10
CA THR A 439 -9.92 12.26 1.56
C THR A 439 -10.07 12.33 0.05
N LEU A 440 -10.21 13.55 -0.47
CA LEU A 440 -10.47 13.81 -1.89
C LEU A 440 -9.14 13.97 -2.65
N SER A 441 -8.96 13.19 -3.72
CA SER A 441 -7.81 13.32 -4.64
C SER A 441 -8.18 12.87 -6.05
N ALA A 442 -7.26 13.05 -7.01
CA ALA A 442 -7.51 12.78 -8.42
C ALA A 442 -7.96 11.35 -8.70
N TYR A 443 -8.78 11.23 -9.72
CA TYR A 443 -9.36 9.99 -10.19
C TYR A 443 -9.29 9.93 -11.73
N PRO A 444 -8.70 8.87 -12.33
CA PRO A 444 -8.65 8.74 -13.77
C PRO A 444 -10.03 8.77 -14.40
N ARG A 445 -10.22 9.65 -15.38
CA ARG A 445 -11.51 9.80 -16.05
C ARG A 445 -11.95 8.51 -16.75
N ALA A 446 -11.01 7.80 -17.38
CA ALA A 446 -11.28 6.55 -18.08
C ALA A 446 -11.93 5.52 -17.16
N LEU A 447 -11.43 5.38 -15.93
CA LEU A 447 -11.99 4.46 -14.92
C LEU A 447 -13.38 4.89 -14.44
N ALA A 448 -13.61 6.21 -14.27
CA ALA A 448 -14.93 6.71 -13.91
C ALA A 448 -15.98 6.43 -15.02
N GLU A 449 -15.58 6.51 -16.30
CA GLU A 449 -16.41 6.18 -17.45
C GLU A 449 -16.65 4.66 -17.55
N GLU A 450 -15.61 3.85 -17.44
CA GLU A 450 -15.66 2.39 -17.48
C GLU A 450 -16.58 1.81 -16.39
N ARG A 451 -16.47 2.34 -15.17
CA ARG A 451 -17.28 1.92 -14.01
C ARG A 451 -18.72 2.47 -14.06
N GLY A 452 -19.06 3.25 -15.09
CA GLY A 452 -20.40 3.81 -15.26
C GLY A 452 -20.76 4.86 -14.20
N GLU A 453 -19.77 5.55 -13.63
CA GLU A 453 -19.93 6.53 -12.56
C GLU A 453 -20.22 7.95 -13.06
N LEU A 454 -20.25 8.12 -14.38
CA LEU A 454 -20.55 9.38 -15.05
C LEU A 454 -21.83 9.28 -15.89
N ASN A 455 -22.61 10.36 -15.90
CA ASN A 455 -23.71 10.57 -16.83
C ASN A 455 -23.15 10.92 -18.23
N ALA A 456 -24.02 10.89 -19.25
CA ALA A 456 -23.65 11.19 -20.63
C ALA A 456 -23.07 12.61 -20.83
N ASP A 457 -23.39 13.57 -19.93
CA ASP A 457 -22.84 14.93 -19.92
C ASP A 457 -21.56 15.04 -19.10
N GLY A 458 -21.00 13.92 -18.62
CA GLY A 458 -19.83 13.85 -17.79
C GLY A 458 -20.03 14.30 -16.34
N THR A 459 -21.27 14.51 -15.87
CA THR A 459 -21.53 14.75 -14.45
C THR A 459 -21.49 13.45 -13.67
N PRO A 460 -20.89 13.41 -12.46
CA PRO A 460 -20.90 12.21 -11.61
C PRO A 460 -22.32 11.80 -11.21
N ASN A 461 -22.59 10.49 -11.23
CA ASN A 461 -23.85 9.90 -10.77
C ASN A 461 -23.74 9.16 -9.42
N VAL A 462 -22.53 9.18 -8.81
CA VAL A 462 -22.21 8.56 -7.52
C VAL A 462 -21.65 9.60 -6.55
N ALA A 463 -21.86 9.38 -5.23
CA ALA A 463 -21.52 10.37 -4.20
C ALA A 463 -20.02 10.51 -3.94
N HIS A 464 -19.23 9.51 -4.29
CA HIS A 464 -17.79 9.51 -4.04
C HIS A 464 -16.97 10.19 -5.14
N VAL A 465 -17.57 10.51 -6.29
CA VAL A 465 -16.89 11.18 -7.40
C VAL A 465 -17.29 12.65 -7.45
N VAL A 466 -16.28 13.51 -7.62
CA VAL A 466 -16.42 14.97 -7.73
C VAL A 466 -15.80 15.43 -9.05
N ARG A 467 -16.48 16.33 -9.78
CA ARG A 467 -15.95 16.95 -11.00
C ARG A 467 -15.61 18.41 -10.75
N SER A 468 -14.46 18.85 -11.24
CA SER A 468 -14.09 20.28 -11.31
C SER A 468 -13.70 20.63 -12.73
N CYS A 469 -14.11 21.82 -13.21
CA CYS A 469 -13.81 22.26 -14.56
C CYS A 469 -13.25 23.70 -14.55
N ARG A 470 -12.29 23.95 -15.45
CA ARG A 470 -11.77 25.28 -15.77
C ARG A 470 -11.88 25.48 -17.28
N GLY A 471 -12.87 26.26 -17.70
CA GLY A 471 -13.27 26.32 -19.12
C GLY A 471 -13.75 24.94 -19.59
N ASP A 472 -13.21 24.47 -20.70
CA ASP A 472 -13.57 23.19 -21.30
C ASP A 472 -12.78 22.00 -20.72
N VAL A 473 -11.80 22.26 -19.85
CA VAL A 473 -10.98 21.22 -19.20
C VAL A 473 -11.66 20.82 -17.89
N CYS A 474 -12.11 19.57 -17.82
CA CYS A 474 -12.68 18.97 -16.63
C CYS A 474 -11.76 17.87 -16.08
N ALA A 475 -11.65 17.79 -14.76
CA ALA A 475 -10.93 16.77 -14.03
C ALA A 475 -11.86 16.10 -13.00
N TYR A 476 -11.57 14.86 -12.65
CA TYR A 476 -12.36 14.06 -11.73
C TYR A 476 -11.53 13.72 -10.49
N TYR A 477 -12.23 13.60 -9.38
CA TYR A 477 -11.66 13.33 -8.06
C TYR A 477 -12.55 12.34 -7.35
N GLN A 478 -11.97 11.51 -6.47
CA GLN A 478 -12.75 10.58 -5.66
C GLN A 478 -12.36 10.67 -4.19
N TYR A 479 -13.30 10.28 -3.34
CA TYR A 479 -13.05 10.10 -1.91
C TYR A 479 -12.59 8.67 -1.64
N LEU A 480 -11.40 8.53 -1.08
CA LEU A 480 -10.89 7.29 -0.50
C LEU A 480 -10.53 7.50 0.97
N GLN A 481 -10.40 6.42 1.72
CA GLN A 481 -9.82 6.39 3.05
C GLN A 481 -8.78 5.28 3.16
N GLY A 482 -7.78 5.44 4.03
CA GLY A 482 -6.75 4.41 4.22
C GLY A 482 -5.48 5.00 4.81
N THR A 483 -4.63 4.14 5.38
CA THR A 483 -3.24 4.52 5.66
C THR A 483 -2.49 4.84 4.37
N SER A 484 -2.93 4.26 3.25
CA SER A 484 -2.49 4.58 1.89
C SER A 484 -2.73 6.03 1.49
N MET A 485 -3.75 6.69 2.07
CA MET A 485 -4.03 8.12 1.87
C MET A 485 -3.32 8.98 2.90
N ALA A 486 -3.00 8.44 4.07
CA ALA A 486 -2.23 9.13 5.11
C ALA A 486 -0.75 9.29 4.73
N SER A 487 -0.12 8.22 4.26
CA SER A 487 1.32 8.20 3.96
C SER A 487 1.75 9.23 2.90
N PRO A 488 1.02 9.46 1.78
CA PRO A 488 1.39 10.48 0.81
C PRO A 488 1.34 11.90 1.36
N ARG A 489 0.50 12.17 2.37
CA ARG A 489 0.50 13.47 3.05
C ARG A 489 1.76 13.66 3.89
N ALA A 490 2.24 12.62 4.55
CA ALA A 490 3.54 12.66 5.23
C ALA A 490 4.70 12.78 4.23
N ALA A 491 4.65 12.06 3.10
CA ALA A 491 5.63 12.15 2.02
C ALA A 491 5.67 13.56 1.41
N GLY A 492 4.51 14.19 1.21
CA GLY A 492 4.42 15.59 0.77
C GLY A 492 5.07 16.58 1.75
N VAL A 493 4.88 16.38 3.07
CA VAL A 493 5.56 17.19 4.09
C VAL A 493 7.06 16.94 4.07
N ALA A 494 7.52 15.69 3.89
CA ALA A 494 8.94 15.38 3.70
C ALA A 494 9.53 16.09 2.47
N ALA A 495 8.80 16.10 1.35
CA ALA A 495 9.19 16.83 0.14
C ALA A 495 9.25 18.35 0.33
N LEU A 496 8.35 18.93 1.14
CA LEU A 496 8.44 20.35 1.55
C LEU A 496 9.70 20.63 2.39
N ILE A 497 10.09 19.72 3.28
CA ILE A 497 11.32 19.81 4.09
C ILE A 497 12.55 19.81 3.17
N VAL A 498 12.63 18.86 2.23
CA VAL A 498 13.71 18.83 1.22
C VAL A 498 13.71 20.11 0.40
N SER A 499 12.56 20.57 -0.09
CA SER A 499 12.43 21.81 -0.85
C SER A 499 12.91 23.05 -0.10
N ARG A 500 12.71 23.07 1.22
CA ARG A 500 13.05 24.22 2.09
C ARG A 500 14.50 24.24 2.52
N PHE A 501 15.05 23.08 2.88
CA PHE A 501 16.35 22.97 3.54
C PHE A 501 17.41 22.22 2.72
N GLY A 502 17.01 21.57 1.62
CA GLY A 502 17.90 20.81 0.74
C GLY A 502 18.96 21.70 0.09
N LEU A 503 20.14 21.11 -0.07
CA LEU A 503 21.26 21.69 -0.80
C LEU A 503 21.22 21.26 -2.27
N PRO A 504 21.87 22.01 -3.19
CA PRO A 504 21.95 21.60 -4.59
C PRO A 504 22.55 20.20 -4.75
N ASP A 505 21.85 19.30 -5.43
CA ASP A 505 22.37 17.99 -5.83
C ASP A 505 23.15 18.12 -7.15
N ARG A 506 24.46 17.94 -7.06
CA ARG A 506 25.34 18.02 -8.24
C ARG A 506 25.31 16.75 -9.10
N ALA A 507 24.87 15.63 -8.54
CA ALA A 507 24.86 14.35 -9.25
C ALA A 507 23.62 14.21 -10.15
N HIS A 508 22.45 14.60 -9.64
CA HIS A 508 21.16 14.37 -10.32
C HIS A 508 20.45 15.68 -10.70
N GLY A 509 20.94 16.83 -10.19
CA GLY A 509 20.26 18.11 -10.28
C GLY A 509 19.22 18.30 -9.16
N GLY A 510 18.64 19.48 -9.08
CA GLY A 510 17.65 19.80 -8.02
C GLY A 510 18.27 19.96 -6.65
N LYS A 511 17.61 19.41 -5.63
CA LYS A 511 18.00 19.52 -4.21
C LYS A 511 18.08 18.17 -3.55
N LYS A 512 18.92 18.06 -2.54
CA LYS A 512 19.03 16.86 -1.69
C LYS A 512 19.20 17.22 -0.22
N LEU A 513 18.55 16.43 0.63
CA LEU A 513 18.71 16.49 2.08
C LEU A 513 18.86 15.07 2.61
N ALA A 514 19.80 14.86 3.55
CA ALA A 514 20.00 13.52 4.12
C ALA A 514 18.70 12.98 4.74
N PRO A 515 18.29 11.74 4.46
CA PRO A 515 17.01 11.18 4.93
C PRO A 515 16.82 11.30 6.45
N VAL A 516 17.85 11.02 7.23
CA VAL A 516 17.82 11.14 8.70
C VAL A 516 17.47 12.57 9.17
N VAL A 517 17.85 13.58 8.41
CA VAL A 517 17.49 14.99 8.72
C VAL A 517 16.02 15.23 8.38
N VAL A 518 15.56 14.75 7.23
CA VAL A 518 14.14 14.85 6.83
C VAL A 518 13.25 14.18 7.87
N GLU A 519 13.56 12.94 8.25
CA GLU A 519 12.85 12.18 9.27
C GLU A 519 12.82 12.89 10.62
N THR A 520 13.98 13.44 11.04
CA THR A 520 14.09 14.17 12.31
C THR A 520 13.20 15.41 12.31
N VAL A 521 13.26 16.20 11.25
CA VAL A 521 12.41 17.41 11.12
C VAL A 521 10.94 17.03 11.08
N LEU A 522 10.57 16.02 10.30
CA LEU A 522 9.21 15.52 10.18
C LEU A 522 8.63 15.14 11.56
N LYS A 523 9.37 14.32 12.34
CA LYS A 523 8.98 13.87 13.68
C LYS A 523 8.99 15.01 14.71
N ALA A 524 9.98 15.90 14.69
CA ALA A 524 10.12 16.99 15.63
C ALA A 524 9.07 18.09 15.46
N THR A 525 8.62 18.31 14.24
CA THR A 525 7.63 19.37 13.90
C THR A 525 6.19 18.90 13.94
N ALA A 526 5.92 17.61 14.10
CA ALA A 526 4.58 17.04 14.23
C ALA A 526 3.79 17.71 15.38
N THR A 527 2.49 17.84 15.18
CA THR A 527 1.57 18.29 16.23
C THR A 527 1.35 17.14 17.20
N ARG A 528 1.95 17.25 18.40
CA ARG A 528 1.87 16.22 19.45
C ARG A 528 0.43 15.97 19.86
N THR A 529 0.00 14.72 19.75
CA THR A 529 -1.34 14.26 20.05
C THR A 529 -1.28 13.18 21.13
N ALA A 530 -1.99 13.39 22.23
CA ALA A 530 -2.04 12.41 23.33
C ALA A 530 -2.97 11.24 22.96
N CYS A 531 -2.77 10.10 23.63
CA CYS A 531 -3.78 9.04 23.67
C CYS A 531 -5.14 9.58 24.13
N PRO A 532 -6.27 8.98 23.72
CA PRO A 532 -7.56 9.27 24.29
C PRO A 532 -7.57 9.00 25.80
N ASN A 533 -8.52 9.58 26.50
CA ASN A 533 -8.73 9.30 27.93
C ASN A 533 -10.20 8.89 28.15
N PRO A 534 -10.47 7.63 28.45
CA PRO A 534 -9.53 6.52 28.74
C PRO A 534 -8.72 6.10 27.50
N PRO A 535 -7.56 5.40 27.69
CA PRO A 535 -6.70 5.01 26.57
C PRO A 535 -7.31 3.92 25.67
N ALA A 536 -8.28 3.15 26.15
CA ALA A 536 -9.10 2.27 25.35
C ALA A 536 -10.17 3.09 24.62
N TYR A 537 -10.10 3.11 23.31
CA TYR A 537 -11.06 3.81 22.47
C TYR A 537 -11.96 2.81 21.75
N GLU A 538 -13.27 2.93 21.95
CA GLU A 538 -14.28 2.12 21.27
C GLU A 538 -14.76 2.80 19.99
N TYR A 539 -14.65 2.07 18.87
CA TYR A 539 -15.18 2.46 17.56
C TYR A 539 -16.50 1.75 17.33
N THR A 540 -17.59 2.46 17.49
CA THR A 540 -18.92 1.98 17.06
C THR A 540 -19.19 2.44 15.65
N ARG A 541 -19.59 1.52 14.74
CA ARG A 541 -19.93 1.82 13.34
C ARG A 541 -21.28 1.20 13.00
N TYR A 542 -22.20 2.02 12.53
CA TYR A 542 -23.50 1.58 12.03
C TYR A 542 -23.39 1.36 10.52
N LEU A 543 -23.43 0.09 10.10
CA LEU A 543 -23.20 -0.31 8.72
C LEU A 543 -24.47 -0.14 7.86
N ALA A 544 -24.30 -0.12 6.54
CA ALA A 544 -25.40 0.10 5.60
C ALA A 544 -26.45 -1.03 5.60
N ASP A 545 -26.06 -2.25 6.00
CA ASP A 545 -26.94 -3.41 6.15
C ASP A 545 -27.76 -3.40 7.46
N GLY A 546 -27.63 -2.34 8.27
CA GLY A 546 -28.27 -2.20 9.57
C GLY A 546 -27.54 -2.88 10.73
N SER A 547 -26.45 -3.56 10.48
CA SER A 547 -25.62 -4.16 11.52
C SER A 547 -24.76 -3.12 12.24
N THR A 548 -24.30 -3.47 13.44
CA THR A 548 -23.37 -2.63 14.22
C THR A 548 -22.06 -3.37 14.39
N ASN A 549 -20.96 -2.70 14.05
CA ASN A 549 -19.61 -3.20 14.30
C ASN A 549 -18.98 -2.38 15.44
N ILE A 550 -18.46 -3.07 16.44
CA ILE A 550 -17.79 -2.46 17.60
C ILE A 550 -16.39 -3.06 17.72
N THR A 551 -15.38 -2.18 17.72
CA THR A 551 -13.97 -2.57 17.93
C THR A 551 -13.33 -1.65 18.94
N THR A 552 -12.46 -2.18 19.80
CA THR A 552 -11.73 -1.39 20.81
C THR A 552 -10.24 -1.44 20.54
N HIS A 553 -9.61 -0.27 20.43
CA HIS A 553 -8.16 -0.13 20.29
C HIS A 553 -7.60 0.56 21.52
N VAL A 554 -6.44 0.06 22.00
CA VAL A 554 -5.79 0.60 23.21
C VAL A 554 -4.55 1.39 22.81
N CYS A 555 -4.55 2.68 23.16
CA CYS A 555 -3.40 3.54 22.91
C CYS A 555 -2.39 3.42 24.05
N GLU A 556 -1.20 2.95 23.77
CA GLU A 556 -0.09 2.88 24.73
C GLU A 556 0.94 3.99 24.46
N GLY A 557 1.61 4.48 25.52
CA GLY A 557 2.66 5.49 25.41
C GLY A 557 2.31 6.83 26.02
N SER A 558 3.01 7.89 25.60
CA SER A 558 2.89 9.23 26.15
C SER A 558 2.46 10.26 25.08
N LYS A 559 2.22 11.51 25.50
CA LYS A 559 1.98 12.61 24.55
C LYS A 559 3.18 12.88 23.62
N LEU A 560 4.40 12.46 24.00
CA LEU A 560 5.59 12.65 23.19
C LEU A 560 5.74 11.59 22.09
N ARG A 561 5.29 10.35 22.40
CA ARG A 561 5.25 9.22 21.46
C ARG A 561 4.26 8.19 21.98
N ASN A 562 3.33 7.77 21.13
CA ASN A 562 2.36 6.72 21.46
C ASN A 562 1.97 5.88 20.25
N GLY A 563 1.26 4.78 20.51
CA GLY A 563 0.94 3.79 19.50
C GLY A 563 -0.05 4.26 18.43
N PHE A 564 -0.87 5.29 18.69
CA PHE A 564 -1.84 5.79 17.70
C PHE A 564 -1.23 6.81 16.74
N TYR A 565 -0.38 7.70 17.23
CA TYR A 565 0.08 8.88 16.50
C TYR A 565 1.61 8.95 16.35
N GLY A 566 2.36 7.97 16.85
CA GLY A 566 3.81 8.09 16.91
C GLY A 566 4.24 9.37 17.61
N HIS A 567 5.03 10.21 16.92
CA HIS A 567 5.48 11.52 17.41
C HIS A 567 4.40 12.62 17.28
N GLY A 568 3.25 12.33 16.67
CA GLY A 568 2.12 13.24 16.46
C GLY A 568 1.60 13.25 15.03
N ILE A 569 0.64 14.13 14.75
CA ILE A 569 0.11 14.34 13.40
C ILE A 569 1.04 15.29 12.64
N VAL A 570 1.40 14.96 11.40
CA VAL A 570 2.26 15.79 10.54
C VAL A 570 1.73 17.23 10.43
N ASP A 571 2.64 18.18 10.30
CA ASP A 571 2.32 19.60 10.30
C ASP A 571 3.18 20.36 9.27
N ALA A 572 2.61 20.56 8.09
CA ALA A 572 3.31 21.16 6.96
C ALA A 572 3.83 22.57 7.26
N LEU A 573 3.05 23.37 8.01
CA LEU A 573 3.48 24.74 8.33
C LEU A 573 4.67 24.76 9.30
N ARG A 574 4.67 23.91 10.34
CA ARG A 574 5.79 23.83 11.29
C ARG A 574 7.04 23.25 10.66
N ALA A 575 6.87 22.32 9.71
CA ALA A 575 7.96 21.67 9.01
C ALA A 575 8.79 22.65 8.13
N VAL A 576 8.20 23.77 7.68
CA VAL A 576 8.86 24.72 6.76
C VAL A 576 9.16 26.08 7.38
N ARG A 577 8.75 26.32 8.61
CA ARG A 577 9.06 27.56 9.36
C ARG A 577 10.40 27.46 10.08
#